data_377011181627c9c258d43ad49fed3649
#
_entry.id   377011181627c9c258d43ad49fed3649
#
_cell.length_a   1.000
_cell.length_b   1.000
_cell.length_c   1.000
_cell.angle_alpha   90.00
_cell.angle_beta   90.00
_cell.angle_gamma   90.00
#
_symmetry.space_group_name_H-M   'P 1'
#
loop_
_entity.id
_entity.type
_entity.pdbx_description
1 polymer ?
#
loop_
_entity_poly.entity_id
_entity_poly.type
_entity_poly.pdbx_seq_one_letter_code
_entity_poly.pdbx_strand_id
1 'polypeptide(L)'
;MIALNKKQKRLIMFYWLPVLFWCAGIYYLSSIPGLRSDFPDNWDLILRKIAHISEYAVLTFLFFRAAAQNIGKRRAIAYAALFALTFALSDEYHQTFIAGRSGNGVDVTIDSLGVFLSVFLIDKKFLDASIKKVK
;
A
#
# COMPACT_ATOMS: atom_id res chain seq x y z
N MET A 1 -23.12 21.67 -10.94
CA MET A 1 -21.77 21.25 -10.45
C MET A 1 -21.72 21.48 -8.94
N ILE A 2 -21.69 20.42 -8.14
CA ILE A 2 -21.69 20.54 -6.66
C ILE A 2 -20.29 21.02 -6.22
N ALA A 3 -20.23 22.25 -5.69
CA ALA A 3 -18.98 22.80 -5.17
C ALA A 3 -18.59 22.08 -3.87
N LEU A 4 -17.39 21.48 -3.85
CA LEU A 4 -16.85 20.85 -2.65
C LEU A 4 -16.61 21.88 -1.55
N ASN A 5 -17.03 21.56 -0.32
CA ASN A 5 -16.74 22.43 0.82
C ASN A 5 -15.25 22.34 1.24
N LYS A 6 -14.78 23.26 2.09
CA LYS A 6 -13.37 23.36 2.50
C LYS A 6 -12.85 22.07 3.18
N LYS A 7 -13.71 21.39 3.97
CA LYS A 7 -13.38 20.11 4.62
C LYS A 7 -13.19 18.98 3.60
N GLN A 8 -14.09 18.90 2.61
CA GLN A 8 -14.01 17.90 1.55
C GLN A 8 -12.76 18.08 0.68
N LYS A 9 -12.44 19.34 0.30
CA LYS A 9 -11.20 19.65 -0.42
C LYS A 9 -9.95 19.20 0.34
N ARG A 10 -9.90 19.47 1.66
CA ARG A 10 -8.79 19.04 2.52
C ARG A 10 -8.69 17.51 2.61
N LEU A 11 -9.82 16.79 2.75
CA LEU A 11 -9.84 15.34 2.77
C LEU A 11 -9.29 14.74 1.46
N ILE A 12 -9.73 15.24 0.34
CA ILE A 12 -9.24 14.78 -0.97
C ILE A 12 -7.74 15.06 -1.08
N MET A 13 -7.32 16.30 -0.86
CA MET A 13 -5.95 16.74 -1.12
C MET A 13 -4.91 16.06 -0.21
N PHE A 14 -5.17 15.94 1.10
CA PHE A 14 -4.17 15.46 2.06
C PHE A 14 -4.26 13.98 2.40
N TYR A 15 -5.38 13.32 2.07
CA TYR A 15 -5.58 11.92 2.42
C TYR A 15 -5.78 11.03 1.20
N TRP A 16 -6.64 11.37 0.25
CA TRP A 16 -6.92 10.53 -0.89
C TRP A 16 -5.95 10.71 -2.06
N LEU A 17 -5.50 11.94 -2.35
CA LEU A 17 -4.50 12.16 -3.40
C LEU A 17 -3.19 11.37 -3.14
N PRO A 18 -2.62 11.32 -1.92
CA PRO A 18 -1.45 10.49 -1.66
C PRO A 18 -1.68 8.99 -1.96
N VAL A 19 -2.89 8.46 -1.70
CA VAL A 19 -3.24 7.08 -2.07
C VAL A 19 -3.19 6.90 -3.58
N LEU A 20 -3.84 7.80 -4.33
CA LEU A 20 -3.88 7.73 -5.79
C LEU A 20 -2.48 7.86 -6.41
N PHE A 21 -1.67 8.81 -5.94
CA PHE A 21 -0.29 8.95 -6.41
C PHE A 21 0.56 7.72 -6.11
N TRP A 22 0.37 7.10 -4.95
CA TRP A 22 1.11 5.89 -4.58
C TRP A 22 0.70 4.70 -5.44
N CYS A 23 -0.60 4.49 -5.66
CA CYS A 23 -1.10 3.48 -6.60
C CYS A 23 -0.55 3.69 -8.02
N ALA A 24 -0.57 4.93 -8.50
CA ALA A 24 -0.03 5.27 -9.81
C ALA A 24 1.50 5.01 -9.88
N GLY A 25 2.24 5.28 -8.80
CA GLY A 25 3.66 4.99 -8.69
C GLY A 25 3.96 3.50 -8.77
N ILE A 26 3.26 2.67 -7.98
CA ILE A 26 3.38 1.21 -8.04
C ILE A 26 3.08 0.72 -9.47
N TYR A 27 1.94 1.10 -10.04
CA TYR A 27 1.54 0.71 -11.38
C TYR A 27 2.57 1.13 -12.44
N TYR A 28 3.11 2.34 -12.33
CA TYR A 28 4.16 2.82 -13.24
C TYR A 28 5.43 1.97 -13.15
N LEU A 29 5.93 1.70 -11.94
CA LEU A 29 7.13 0.89 -11.72
C LEU A 29 6.92 -0.56 -12.17
N SER A 30 5.74 -1.13 -11.93
CA SER A 30 5.39 -2.49 -12.39
C SER A 30 5.26 -2.59 -13.90
N SER A 31 4.96 -1.49 -14.60
CA SER A 31 4.87 -1.42 -16.06
C SER A 31 6.21 -1.32 -16.78
N ILE A 32 7.33 -1.10 -16.07
CA ILE A 32 8.64 -0.99 -16.69
C ILE A 32 9.16 -2.39 -17.04
N PRO A 33 9.39 -2.71 -18.34
CA PRO A 33 9.91 -4.01 -18.75
C PRO A 33 11.32 -4.23 -18.17
N GLY A 34 11.55 -5.43 -17.62
CA GLY A 34 12.89 -5.85 -17.20
C GLY A 34 13.55 -4.94 -16.17
N LEU A 35 12.78 -4.20 -15.34
CA LEU A 35 13.34 -3.32 -14.32
C LEU A 35 14.26 -4.12 -13.39
N ARG A 36 15.55 -3.86 -13.49
CA ARG A 36 16.62 -4.47 -12.69
C ARG A 36 17.54 -3.38 -12.17
N SER A 37 18.17 -3.66 -11.02
CA SER A 37 19.26 -2.84 -10.53
C SER A 37 20.59 -3.25 -11.16
N ASP A 38 21.62 -2.39 -11.06
CA ASP A 38 22.98 -2.70 -11.52
C ASP A 38 23.74 -3.64 -10.55
N PHE A 39 23.07 -4.16 -9.53
CA PHE A 39 23.63 -5.10 -8.56
C PHE A 39 23.62 -6.54 -9.07
N PRO A 40 24.48 -7.42 -8.52
CA PRO A 40 24.43 -8.86 -8.81
C PRO A 40 23.02 -9.44 -8.60
N ASP A 41 22.64 -10.45 -9.40
CA ASP A 41 21.29 -11.01 -9.46
C ASP A 41 20.64 -11.33 -8.10
N ASN A 42 21.42 -11.85 -7.15
CA ASN A 42 20.92 -12.15 -5.80
C ASN A 42 20.52 -10.89 -5.03
N TRP A 43 21.29 -9.82 -5.13
CA TRP A 43 21.00 -8.55 -4.48
C TRP A 43 19.84 -7.83 -5.15
N ASP A 44 19.77 -7.86 -6.48
CA ASP A 44 18.67 -7.32 -7.24
C ASP A 44 17.33 -7.97 -6.83
N LEU A 45 17.31 -9.29 -6.68
CA LEU A 45 16.14 -10.02 -6.21
C LEU A 45 15.70 -9.59 -4.81
N ILE A 46 16.67 -9.49 -3.88
CA ILE A 46 16.39 -9.08 -2.49
C ILE A 46 15.84 -7.65 -2.45
N LEU A 47 16.48 -6.72 -3.17
CA LEU A 47 16.06 -5.32 -3.20
C LEU A 47 14.65 -5.16 -3.78
N ARG A 48 14.31 -5.88 -4.84
CA ARG A 48 12.95 -5.89 -5.40
C ARG A 48 11.92 -6.39 -4.39
N LYS A 49 12.22 -7.49 -3.69
CA LYS A 49 11.30 -8.01 -2.64
C LYS A 49 11.11 -7.02 -1.49
N ILE A 50 12.18 -6.35 -1.04
CA ILE A 50 12.09 -5.30 -0.03
C ILE A 50 11.27 -4.11 -0.55
N ALA A 51 11.45 -3.72 -1.80
CA ALA A 51 10.67 -2.66 -2.43
C ALA A 51 9.18 -2.99 -2.42
N HIS A 52 8.79 -4.19 -2.89
CA HIS A 52 7.40 -4.67 -2.86
C HIS A 52 6.79 -4.64 -1.46
N ILE A 53 7.47 -5.22 -0.47
CA ILE A 53 7.02 -5.17 0.95
C ILE A 53 6.80 -3.72 1.39
N SER A 54 7.74 -2.82 1.06
CA SER A 54 7.67 -1.40 1.44
C SER A 54 6.51 -0.68 0.73
N GLU A 55 6.33 -0.92 -0.56
CA GLU A 55 5.28 -0.32 -1.38
C GLU A 55 3.89 -0.66 -0.83
N TYR A 56 3.63 -1.92 -0.50
CA TYR A 56 2.35 -2.35 0.04
C TYR A 56 2.16 -1.99 1.51
N ALA A 57 3.23 -1.90 2.30
CA ALA A 57 3.14 -1.36 3.66
C ALA A 57 2.73 0.12 3.65
N VAL A 58 3.34 0.93 2.79
CA VAL A 58 2.99 2.36 2.64
C VAL A 58 1.58 2.52 2.06
N LEU A 59 1.19 1.74 1.05
CA LEU A 59 -0.16 1.78 0.48
C LEU A 59 -1.22 1.52 1.55
N THR A 60 -1.02 0.46 2.35
CA THR A 60 -1.93 0.10 3.44
C THR A 60 -2.05 1.22 4.47
N PHE A 61 -0.93 1.83 4.86
CA PHE A 61 -0.91 2.95 5.79
C PHE A 61 -1.62 4.18 5.24
N LEU A 62 -1.35 4.55 3.99
CA LEU A 62 -1.98 5.71 3.34
C LEU A 62 -3.50 5.53 3.23
N PHE A 63 -3.95 4.35 2.80
CA PHE A 63 -5.38 4.05 2.70
C PHE A 63 -6.04 4.04 4.08
N PHE A 64 -5.42 3.39 5.08
CA PHE A 64 -5.91 3.45 6.47
C PHE A 64 -6.07 4.88 6.94
N ARG A 65 -5.07 5.73 6.74
CA ARG A 65 -5.11 7.15 7.14
C ARG A 65 -6.25 7.92 6.48
N ALA A 66 -6.56 7.62 5.22
CA ALA A 66 -7.67 8.23 4.49
C ALA A 66 -9.02 7.72 4.98
N ALA A 67 -9.20 6.41 5.08
CA ALA A 67 -10.45 5.78 5.51
C ALA A 67 -10.82 6.14 6.95
N ALA A 68 -9.84 6.20 7.85
CA ALA A 68 -10.04 6.51 9.26
C ALA A 68 -10.59 7.93 9.52
N GLN A 69 -10.62 8.80 8.49
CA GLN A 69 -11.27 10.12 8.61
C GLN A 69 -12.80 10.03 8.66
N ASN A 70 -13.38 8.97 8.09
CA ASN A 70 -14.83 8.85 7.90
C ASN A 70 -15.44 7.62 8.60
N ILE A 71 -14.63 6.62 8.91
CA ILE A 71 -15.07 5.37 9.54
C ILE A 71 -14.20 5.02 10.75
N GLY A 72 -14.74 4.18 11.64
CA GLY A 72 -14.01 3.72 12.82
C GLY A 72 -12.74 2.97 12.48
N LYS A 73 -11.70 3.10 13.31
CA LYS A 73 -10.34 2.59 13.05
C LYS A 73 -10.27 1.11 12.69
N ARG A 74 -11.00 0.24 13.40
CA ARG A 74 -11.01 -1.20 13.09
C ARG A 74 -11.50 -1.48 11.67
N ARG A 75 -12.58 -0.78 11.24
CA ARG A 75 -13.09 -0.89 9.88
C ARG A 75 -12.09 -0.32 8.87
N ALA A 76 -11.45 0.81 9.20
CA ALA A 76 -10.43 1.41 8.34
C ALA A 76 -9.22 0.49 8.14
N ILE A 77 -8.78 -0.24 9.17
CA ILE A 77 -7.72 -1.27 9.05
C ILE A 77 -8.16 -2.40 8.11
N ALA A 78 -9.36 -2.94 8.31
CA ALA A 78 -9.87 -4.03 7.48
C ALA A 78 -9.99 -3.62 6.01
N TYR A 79 -10.54 -2.44 5.73
CA TYR A 79 -10.65 -1.93 4.35
C TYR A 79 -9.28 -1.60 3.74
N ALA A 80 -8.33 -1.11 4.53
CA ALA A 80 -6.98 -0.84 4.04
C ALA A 80 -6.26 -2.13 3.65
N ALA A 81 -6.34 -3.16 4.48
CA ALA A 81 -5.77 -4.47 4.18
C ALA A 81 -6.44 -5.09 2.94
N LEU A 82 -7.77 -5.10 2.88
CA LEU A 82 -8.51 -5.63 1.74
C LEU A 82 -8.16 -4.90 0.44
N PHE A 83 -8.13 -3.57 0.46
CA PHE A 83 -7.77 -2.76 -0.70
C PHE A 83 -6.35 -3.07 -1.17
N ALA A 84 -5.37 -3.06 -0.26
CA ALA A 84 -3.97 -3.31 -0.61
C ALA A 84 -3.75 -4.73 -1.17
N LEU A 85 -4.37 -5.75 -0.59
CA LEU A 85 -4.30 -7.12 -1.11
C LEU A 85 -4.97 -7.26 -2.50
N THR A 86 -6.11 -6.61 -2.70
CA THR A 86 -6.77 -6.59 -4.01
C THR A 86 -5.93 -5.86 -5.05
N PHE A 87 -5.27 -4.78 -4.65
CA PHE A 87 -4.37 -4.03 -5.52
C PHE A 87 -3.12 -4.86 -5.88
N ALA A 88 -2.53 -5.61 -4.92
CA ALA A 88 -1.42 -6.54 -5.17
C ALA A 88 -1.81 -7.61 -6.21
N LEU A 89 -2.97 -8.23 -6.06
CA LEU A 89 -3.48 -9.19 -7.05
C LEU A 89 -3.64 -8.57 -8.44
N SER A 90 -4.16 -7.34 -8.51
CA SER A 90 -4.32 -6.61 -9.76
C SER A 90 -2.98 -6.25 -10.40
N ASP A 91 -2.00 -5.87 -9.59
CA ASP A 91 -0.64 -5.53 -10.04
C ASP A 91 0.08 -6.75 -10.59
N GLU A 92 0.05 -7.88 -9.88
CA GLU A 92 0.62 -9.15 -10.35
C GLU A 92 -0.05 -9.64 -11.65
N TYR A 93 -1.36 -9.51 -11.75
CA TYR A 93 -2.08 -9.81 -12.99
C TYR A 93 -1.60 -8.88 -14.12
N HIS A 94 -1.43 -7.59 -13.86
CA HIS A 94 -0.91 -6.64 -14.85
C HIS A 94 0.51 -7.02 -15.29
N GLN A 95 1.38 -7.44 -14.38
CA GLN A 95 2.76 -7.83 -14.67
C GLN A 95 2.85 -9.05 -15.62
N THR A 96 1.82 -9.90 -15.68
CA THR A 96 1.79 -11.01 -16.66
C THR A 96 1.82 -10.52 -18.11
N PHE A 97 1.43 -9.28 -18.39
CA PHE A 97 1.44 -8.68 -19.72
C PHE A 97 2.71 -7.88 -20.02
N ILE A 98 3.63 -7.74 -19.07
CA ILE A 98 4.82 -6.92 -19.20
C ILE A 98 6.02 -7.79 -19.57
N ALA A 99 6.70 -7.45 -20.67
CA ALA A 99 7.86 -8.19 -21.15
C ALA A 99 8.98 -8.23 -20.09
N GLY A 100 9.51 -9.43 -19.80
CA GLY A 100 10.56 -9.62 -18.81
C GLY A 100 10.08 -9.60 -17.34
N ARG A 101 8.76 -9.57 -17.11
CA ARG A 101 8.14 -9.79 -15.80
C ARG A 101 7.39 -11.13 -15.78
N SER A 102 7.36 -11.76 -14.63
CA SER A 102 6.56 -12.97 -14.39
C SER A 102 5.66 -12.68 -13.20
N GLY A 103 4.42 -12.23 -13.46
CA GLY A 103 3.42 -12.14 -12.39
C GLY A 103 3.15 -13.52 -11.82
N ASN A 104 3.31 -13.70 -10.52
CA ASN A 104 3.07 -14.98 -9.88
C ASN A 104 2.53 -14.83 -8.45
N GLY A 105 1.81 -15.85 -7.96
CA GLY A 105 1.20 -15.81 -6.64
C GLY A 105 2.19 -15.73 -5.46
N VAL A 106 3.49 -16.03 -5.69
CA VAL A 106 4.52 -15.89 -4.65
C VAL A 106 4.77 -14.42 -4.36
N ASP A 107 4.77 -13.58 -5.39
CA ASP A 107 5.00 -12.14 -5.24
C ASP A 107 3.81 -11.48 -4.51
N VAL A 108 2.57 -11.91 -4.77
CA VAL A 108 1.40 -11.51 -3.94
C VAL A 108 1.60 -11.87 -2.46
N THR A 109 2.21 -13.03 -2.19
CA THR A 109 2.51 -13.43 -0.80
C THR A 109 3.53 -12.48 -0.15
N ILE A 110 4.54 -12.06 -0.91
CA ILE A 110 5.56 -11.10 -0.45
C ILE A 110 4.92 -9.73 -0.20
N ASP A 111 4.09 -9.25 -1.11
CA ASP A 111 3.33 -8.00 -0.97
C ASP A 111 2.44 -8.02 0.29
N SER A 112 1.81 -9.17 0.56
CA SER A 112 0.99 -9.36 1.75
C SER A 112 1.77 -9.20 3.06
N LEU A 113 3.07 -9.51 3.09
CA LEU A 113 3.91 -9.25 4.26
C LEU A 113 3.98 -7.75 4.56
N GLY A 114 4.05 -6.90 3.54
CA GLY A 114 3.99 -5.43 3.69
C GLY A 114 2.65 -4.98 4.27
N VAL A 115 1.55 -5.55 3.79
CA VAL A 115 0.21 -5.27 4.31
C VAL A 115 0.12 -5.65 5.79
N PHE A 116 0.53 -6.86 6.17
CA PHE A 116 0.49 -7.33 7.56
C PHE A 116 1.41 -6.51 8.46
N LEU A 117 2.61 -6.16 8.01
CA LEU A 117 3.52 -5.29 8.75
C LEU A 117 2.86 -3.95 9.08
N SER A 118 2.23 -3.32 8.09
CA SER A 118 1.53 -2.05 8.29
C SER A 118 0.37 -2.18 9.25
N VAL A 119 -0.47 -3.21 9.11
CA VAL A 119 -1.59 -3.49 10.03
C VAL A 119 -1.09 -3.67 11.46
N PHE A 120 -0.03 -4.46 11.65
CA PHE A 120 0.56 -4.70 12.97
C PHE A 120 1.07 -3.40 13.62
N LEU A 121 1.78 -2.55 12.87
CA LEU A 121 2.31 -1.29 13.37
C LEU A 121 1.20 -0.29 13.71
N ILE A 122 0.13 -0.23 12.91
CA ILE A 122 -1.04 0.61 13.14
C ILE A 122 -1.76 0.16 14.42
N ASP A 123 -1.97 -1.15 14.59
CA ASP A 123 -2.69 -1.70 15.75
C ASP A 123 -1.88 -1.52 17.04
N LYS A 124 -0.58 -1.82 17.02
CA LYS A 124 0.34 -1.62 18.16
C LYS A 124 0.35 -0.15 18.61
N LYS A 125 0.52 0.80 17.71
CA LYS A 125 0.51 2.23 18.02
C LYS A 125 -0.82 2.66 18.64
N PHE A 126 -1.91 2.04 18.23
CA PHE A 126 -3.24 2.31 18.75
C PHE A 126 -3.43 1.75 20.15
N LEU A 127 -2.97 0.52 20.44
CA LEU A 127 -2.99 -0.09 21.76
C LEU A 127 -2.16 0.73 22.76
N ASP A 128 -0.94 1.14 22.39
CA ASP A 128 -0.08 1.95 23.24
C ASP A 128 -0.71 3.32 23.58
N ALA A 129 -1.37 3.95 22.60
CA ALA A 129 -2.08 5.21 22.84
C ALA A 129 -3.31 5.05 23.76
N SER A 130 -3.98 3.90 23.69
CA SER A 130 -5.13 3.58 24.57
C SER A 130 -4.69 3.33 26.01
N ILE A 131 -3.58 2.62 26.21
CA ILE A 131 -3.00 2.33 27.54
C ILE A 131 -2.54 3.64 28.22
N LYS A 132 -1.93 4.56 27.46
CA LYS A 132 -1.49 5.87 28.00
C LYS A 132 -2.62 6.79 28.44
N LYS A 133 -3.83 6.59 27.93
CA LYS A 133 -5.01 7.38 28.33
C LYS A 133 -5.68 6.87 29.63
N VAL A 134 -5.37 5.66 30.06
CA VAL A 134 -5.94 5.01 31.26
C VAL A 134 -5.05 5.19 32.48
N LYS A 135 -3.80 5.63 32.29
CA LYS A 135 -2.87 6.05 33.36
C LYS A 135 -2.92 7.55 33.53
#